data_572477da15f2bd8c6d0054a6ae7acf17
#
_entry.id   572477da15f2bd8c6d0054a6ae7acf17
#
_cell.length_a   1.000
_cell.length_b   1.000
_cell.length_c   1.000
_cell.angle_alpha   90.00
_cell.angle_beta   90.00
_cell.angle_gamma   90.00
#
_symmetry.space_group_name_H-M   'P 1'
#
loop_
_entity.id
_entity.type
_entity.pdbx_description
1 polymer ?
#
loop_
_entity_poly.entity_id
_entity_poly.type
_entity_poly.pdbx_seq_one_letter_code
_entity_poly.pdbx_strand_id
1 'polypeptide(L)'
;QKQMYYCFGCGAGGNVFTFLMEYENYTFVEALKYLADRAGVELPEEEYSREAKERADTRAILLEINKAAAQYYYIQLKSSRGAVGLEYFKKRKLSDETIKAFGLGYSNKYSDDLYRYLKSKGYKDDMIAKAGLISIDEKNGVYDKFWNRVMFPIMDVNSRVIGFGGRVMGDAKPKYLNSPETMIFDKSRNLYGLNRAR
;
A
#
# COMPACT_ATOMS: atom_id res chain seq x y z
N GLN A 1 14.00 2.33 -36.15
CA GLN A 1 12.77 2.44 -35.34
C GLN A 1 13.10 3.26 -34.10
N LYS A 2 12.22 4.23 -33.73
CA LYS A 2 12.53 5.20 -32.65
C LYS A 2 12.34 4.65 -31.22
N GLN A 3 11.90 3.40 -31.04
CA GLN A 3 11.64 2.74 -29.75
C GLN A 3 10.84 3.63 -28.77
N MET A 4 9.79 4.25 -29.28
CA MET A 4 8.91 5.18 -28.55
C MET A 4 7.46 4.75 -28.72
N TYR A 5 6.65 5.07 -27.72
CA TYR A 5 5.20 4.92 -27.78
C TYR A 5 4.51 6.28 -27.66
N TYR A 6 3.28 6.37 -28.12
CA TYR A 6 2.40 7.53 -27.90
C TYR A 6 0.94 7.06 -27.86
N CYS A 7 0.19 7.52 -26.86
CA CYS A 7 -1.24 7.25 -26.74
C CYS A 7 -2.04 8.47 -27.22
N PHE A 8 -2.76 8.31 -28.33
CA PHE A 8 -3.60 9.39 -28.89
C PHE A 8 -4.81 9.73 -28.02
N GLY A 9 -5.19 8.85 -27.06
CA GLY A 9 -6.33 9.08 -26.19
C GLY A 9 -6.01 10.00 -24.98
N CYS A 10 -4.87 9.76 -24.31
CA CYS A 10 -4.49 10.49 -23.09
C CYS A 10 -3.24 11.36 -23.24
N GLY A 11 -2.56 11.34 -24.40
CA GLY A 11 -1.34 12.09 -24.64
C GLY A 11 -0.07 11.49 -24.00
N ALA A 12 -0.18 10.39 -23.26
CA ALA A 12 0.98 9.73 -22.67
C ALA A 12 1.93 9.23 -23.78
N GLY A 13 3.22 9.46 -23.61
CA GLY A 13 4.20 9.03 -24.60
C GLY A 13 5.63 9.14 -24.09
N GLY A 14 6.52 8.35 -24.67
CA GLY A 14 7.93 8.35 -24.31
C GLY A 14 8.65 7.09 -24.76
N ASN A 15 9.76 6.79 -24.11
CA ASN A 15 10.55 5.58 -24.34
C ASN A 15 10.16 4.44 -23.39
N VAL A 16 10.90 3.32 -23.44
CA VAL A 16 10.62 2.16 -22.60
C VAL A 16 10.73 2.47 -21.08
N PHE A 17 11.65 3.37 -20.69
CA PHE A 17 11.76 3.80 -19.29
C PHE A 17 10.51 4.57 -18.86
N THR A 18 10.08 5.56 -19.66
CA THR A 18 8.85 6.32 -19.41
C THR A 18 7.65 5.38 -19.30
N PHE A 19 7.56 4.39 -20.18
CA PHE A 19 6.48 3.40 -20.16
C PHE A 19 6.46 2.64 -18.82
N LEU A 20 7.60 2.13 -18.37
CA LEU A 20 7.69 1.40 -17.10
C LEU A 20 7.42 2.31 -15.89
N MET A 21 7.90 3.54 -15.92
CA MET A 21 7.64 4.51 -14.85
C MET A 21 6.15 4.85 -14.72
N GLU A 22 5.44 4.97 -15.84
CA GLU A 22 4.01 5.30 -15.85
C GLU A 22 3.12 4.07 -15.64
N TYR A 23 3.44 2.95 -16.29
CA TYR A 23 2.60 1.76 -16.26
C TYR A 23 2.81 0.90 -15.01
N GLU A 24 4.06 0.71 -14.58
CA GLU A 24 4.43 -0.08 -13.40
C GLU A 24 4.58 0.78 -12.13
N ASN A 25 4.45 2.10 -12.28
CA ASN A 25 4.70 3.07 -11.21
C ASN A 25 6.13 2.95 -10.63
N TYR A 26 7.09 2.66 -11.51
CA TYR A 26 8.50 2.59 -11.15
C TYR A 26 9.12 3.98 -11.08
N THR A 27 10.13 4.13 -10.21
CA THR A 27 11.10 5.21 -10.36
C THR A 27 11.99 4.94 -11.56
N PHE A 28 12.69 5.95 -12.07
CA PHE A 28 13.67 5.77 -13.17
C PHE A 28 14.68 4.66 -12.84
N VAL A 29 15.17 4.62 -11.61
CA VAL A 29 16.14 3.62 -11.14
C VAL A 29 15.56 2.21 -11.12
N GLU A 30 14.32 2.04 -10.67
CA GLU A 30 13.62 0.76 -10.69
C GLU A 30 13.42 0.27 -12.13
N ALA A 31 13.01 1.18 -13.03
CA ALA A 31 12.87 0.88 -14.45
C ALA A 31 14.21 0.50 -15.08
N LEU A 32 15.28 1.23 -14.73
CA LEU A 32 16.65 0.94 -15.22
C LEU A 32 17.13 -0.44 -14.77
N LYS A 33 16.99 -0.76 -13.49
CA LYS A 33 17.35 -2.08 -12.94
C LYS A 33 16.55 -3.20 -13.60
N TYR A 34 15.25 -3.03 -13.71
CA TYR A 34 14.36 -4.01 -14.34
C TYR A 34 14.77 -4.30 -15.80
N LEU A 35 15.07 -3.24 -16.56
CA LEU A 35 15.48 -3.38 -17.95
C LEU A 35 16.89 -3.98 -18.08
N ALA A 36 17.81 -3.61 -17.20
CA ALA A 36 19.17 -4.14 -17.15
C ALA A 36 19.15 -5.65 -16.86
N ASP A 37 18.43 -6.08 -15.83
CA ASP A 37 18.25 -7.50 -15.49
C ASP A 37 17.67 -8.29 -16.66
N ARG A 38 16.66 -7.73 -17.33
CA ARG A 38 16.02 -8.35 -18.49
C ARG A 38 16.94 -8.43 -19.71
N ALA A 39 17.83 -7.46 -19.85
CA ALA A 39 18.78 -7.40 -20.96
C ALA A 39 20.12 -8.12 -20.66
N GLY A 40 20.31 -8.63 -19.45
CA GLY A 40 21.58 -9.22 -19.00
C GLY A 40 22.72 -8.20 -18.94
N VAL A 41 22.40 -6.91 -18.68
CA VAL A 41 23.38 -5.83 -18.59
C VAL A 41 23.69 -5.56 -17.13
N GLU A 42 24.97 -5.70 -16.75
CA GLU A 42 25.44 -5.28 -15.43
C GLU A 42 25.50 -3.75 -15.39
N LEU A 43 24.78 -3.17 -14.44
CA LEU A 43 24.84 -1.74 -14.20
C LEU A 43 26.09 -1.43 -13.36
N PRO A 44 26.87 -0.37 -13.70
CA PRO A 44 27.93 0.07 -12.82
C PRO A 44 27.35 0.44 -11.46
N GLU A 45 28.09 0.14 -10.38
CA GLU A 45 27.75 0.65 -9.04
C GLU A 45 27.90 2.17 -9.08
N GLU A 46 26.84 2.87 -9.52
CA GLU A 46 26.80 4.30 -9.37
C GLU A 46 26.71 4.63 -7.87
N GLU A 47 27.57 5.54 -7.43
CA GLU A 47 27.36 6.29 -6.19
C GLU A 47 26.03 7.04 -6.34
N TYR A 48 24.92 6.36 -6.01
CA TYR A 48 23.63 7.03 -5.89
C TYR A 48 23.81 8.21 -4.96
N SER A 49 23.35 9.37 -5.37
CA SER A 49 23.34 10.52 -4.48
C SER A 49 22.73 10.07 -3.15
N ARG A 50 23.30 10.49 -2.06
CA ARG A 50 22.85 10.14 -0.70
C ARG A 50 21.32 10.25 -0.57
N GLU A 51 20.74 11.27 -1.19
CA GLU A 51 19.30 11.50 -1.23
C GLU A 51 18.52 10.39 -1.95
N ALA A 52 19.02 9.88 -3.09
CA ALA A 52 18.36 8.79 -3.80
C ALA A 52 18.36 7.49 -2.98
N LYS A 53 19.46 7.22 -2.28
CA LYS A 53 19.56 6.08 -1.36
C LYS A 53 18.60 6.23 -0.18
N GLU A 54 18.58 7.39 0.48
CA GLU A 54 17.66 7.67 1.60
C GLU A 54 16.18 7.55 1.17
N ARG A 55 15.85 7.98 -0.05
CA ARG A 55 14.50 7.81 -0.61
C ARG A 55 14.16 6.34 -0.86
N ALA A 56 15.09 5.56 -1.42
CA ALA A 56 14.90 4.13 -1.66
C ALA A 56 14.73 3.36 -0.33
N ASP A 57 15.56 3.66 0.67
CA ASP A 57 15.48 3.05 2.00
C ASP A 57 14.13 3.39 2.68
N THR A 58 13.72 4.66 2.61
CA THR A 58 12.42 5.09 3.14
C THR A 58 11.27 4.34 2.46
N ARG A 59 11.30 4.22 1.12
CA ARG A 59 10.28 3.49 0.36
C ARG A 59 10.20 2.03 0.78
N ALA A 60 11.34 1.36 0.94
CA ALA A 60 11.42 -0.02 1.40
C ALA A 60 10.77 -0.20 2.78
N ILE A 61 11.10 0.68 3.73
CA ILE A 61 10.53 0.65 5.08
C ILE A 61 9.00 0.87 5.05
N LEU A 62 8.50 1.80 4.24
CA LEU A 62 7.06 2.04 4.11
C LEU A 62 6.32 0.82 3.57
N LEU A 63 6.89 0.11 2.59
CA LEU A 63 6.32 -1.14 2.06
C LEU A 63 6.30 -2.25 3.12
N GLU A 64 7.36 -2.37 3.92
CA GLU A 64 7.39 -3.34 5.03
C GLU A 64 6.35 -3.02 6.11
N ILE A 65 6.20 -1.74 6.49
CA ILE A 65 5.18 -1.30 7.44
C ILE A 65 3.77 -1.64 6.92
N ASN A 66 3.47 -1.34 5.65
CA ASN A 66 2.18 -1.65 5.07
C ASN A 66 1.94 -3.16 4.98
N LYS A 67 2.97 -3.95 4.64
CA LYS A 67 2.88 -5.41 4.66
C LYS A 67 2.56 -5.93 6.07
N ALA A 68 3.25 -5.42 7.10
CA ALA A 68 2.99 -5.79 8.49
C ALA A 68 1.58 -5.40 8.93
N ALA A 69 1.11 -4.21 8.56
CA ALA A 69 -0.25 -3.75 8.85
C ALA A 69 -1.31 -4.63 8.16
N ALA A 70 -1.10 -5.01 6.90
CA ALA A 70 -2.01 -5.91 6.18
C ALA A 70 -2.10 -7.28 6.84
N GLN A 71 -0.96 -7.85 7.25
CA GLN A 71 -0.93 -9.10 8.01
C GLN A 71 -1.67 -8.98 9.34
N TYR A 72 -1.45 -7.89 10.06
CA TYR A 72 -2.16 -7.61 11.31
C TYR A 72 -3.67 -7.58 11.11
N TYR A 73 -4.17 -6.80 10.15
CA TYR A 73 -5.61 -6.70 9.87
C TYR A 73 -6.22 -8.04 9.43
N TYR A 74 -5.48 -8.83 8.64
CA TYR A 74 -5.93 -10.16 8.23
C TYR A 74 -6.05 -11.12 9.43
N ILE A 75 -5.06 -11.13 10.33
CA ILE A 75 -5.08 -11.91 11.56
C ILE A 75 -6.24 -11.48 12.47
N GLN A 76 -6.44 -10.16 12.62
CA GLN A 76 -7.56 -9.64 13.40
C GLN A 76 -8.92 -10.09 12.85
N LEU A 77 -9.10 -10.10 11.54
CA LEU A 77 -10.33 -10.61 10.91
C LEU A 77 -10.61 -12.08 11.27
N LYS A 78 -9.56 -12.89 11.41
CA LYS A 78 -9.67 -14.33 11.76
C LYS A 78 -9.79 -14.58 13.27
N SER A 79 -9.59 -13.58 14.09
CA SER A 79 -9.72 -13.67 15.56
C SER A 79 -11.18 -13.54 16.01
N SER A 80 -11.45 -13.90 17.27
CA SER A 80 -12.77 -13.67 17.88
C SER A 80 -13.21 -12.20 17.85
N ARG A 81 -12.26 -11.27 17.96
CA ARG A 81 -12.53 -9.80 17.87
C ARG A 81 -12.96 -9.36 16.47
N GLY A 82 -12.56 -10.08 15.44
CA GLY A 82 -12.86 -9.80 14.04
C GLY A 82 -14.18 -10.42 13.54
N ALA A 83 -14.93 -11.16 14.37
CA ALA A 83 -16.15 -11.84 13.95
C ALA A 83 -17.16 -10.92 13.26
N VAL A 84 -17.31 -9.68 13.74
CA VAL A 84 -18.18 -8.66 13.15
C VAL A 84 -17.76 -8.29 11.72
N GLY A 85 -16.46 -8.18 11.47
CA GLY A 85 -15.90 -7.92 10.13
C GLY A 85 -16.09 -9.11 9.20
N LEU A 86 -15.86 -10.32 9.70
CA LEU A 86 -16.06 -11.55 8.93
C LEU A 86 -17.53 -11.74 8.54
N GLU A 87 -18.44 -11.51 9.49
CA GLU A 87 -19.89 -11.53 9.23
C GLU A 87 -20.30 -10.51 8.16
N TYR A 88 -19.74 -9.31 8.22
CA TYR A 88 -19.96 -8.29 7.19
C TYR A 88 -19.59 -8.79 5.78
N PHE A 89 -18.42 -9.42 5.62
CA PHE A 89 -18.00 -9.97 4.34
C PHE A 89 -18.89 -11.13 3.88
N LYS A 90 -19.29 -12.01 4.80
CA LYS A 90 -20.22 -13.11 4.49
C LYS A 90 -21.59 -12.63 4.07
N LYS A 91 -22.16 -11.60 4.74
CA LYS A 91 -23.41 -10.95 4.31
C LYS A 91 -23.31 -10.33 2.91
N ARG A 92 -22.11 -9.95 2.48
CA ARG A 92 -21.79 -9.51 1.11
C ARG A 92 -21.50 -10.64 0.15
N LYS A 93 -21.67 -11.90 0.55
CA LYS A 93 -21.45 -13.10 -0.24
C LYS A 93 -20.01 -13.24 -0.74
N LEU A 94 -19.03 -12.69 -0.01
CA LEU A 94 -17.62 -12.90 -0.31
C LEU A 94 -17.21 -14.28 0.21
N SER A 95 -16.62 -15.10 -0.68
CA SER A 95 -16.09 -16.40 -0.29
C SER A 95 -14.79 -16.27 0.54
N ASP A 96 -14.43 -17.32 1.27
CA ASP A 96 -13.18 -17.35 2.03
C ASP A 96 -11.96 -17.26 1.11
N GLU A 97 -12.03 -17.81 -0.10
CA GLU A 97 -11.01 -17.69 -1.15
C GLU A 97 -10.84 -16.24 -1.57
N THR A 98 -11.94 -15.50 -1.77
CA THR A 98 -11.90 -14.07 -2.12
C THR A 98 -11.31 -13.25 -0.98
N ILE A 99 -11.75 -13.49 0.26
CA ILE A 99 -11.21 -12.82 1.45
C ILE A 99 -9.70 -13.03 1.55
N LYS A 100 -9.24 -14.26 1.38
CA LYS A 100 -7.81 -14.62 1.38
C LYS A 100 -7.06 -14.01 0.21
N ALA A 101 -7.63 -14.13 -1.00
CA ALA A 101 -7.00 -13.67 -2.23
C ALA A 101 -6.74 -12.15 -2.21
N PHE A 102 -7.69 -11.36 -1.70
CA PHE A 102 -7.56 -9.90 -1.59
C PHE A 102 -6.92 -9.44 -0.26
N GLY A 103 -6.60 -10.38 0.64
CA GLY A 103 -6.01 -10.06 1.94
C GLY A 103 -6.92 -9.19 2.82
N LEU A 104 -8.25 -9.35 2.68
CA LEU A 104 -9.22 -8.54 3.41
C LEU A 104 -9.03 -8.70 4.91
N GLY A 105 -9.18 -7.61 5.66
CA GLY A 105 -8.88 -7.56 7.06
C GLY A 105 -9.93 -6.84 7.91
N TYR A 106 -9.63 -6.73 9.19
CA TYR A 106 -10.42 -5.96 10.14
C TYR A 106 -9.51 -5.17 11.07
N SER A 107 -9.82 -3.91 11.26
CA SER A 107 -9.23 -3.07 12.28
C SER A 107 -10.16 -2.99 13.48
N ASN A 108 -9.65 -3.31 14.66
CA ASN A 108 -10.42 -3.33 15.91
C ASN A 108 -11.02 -1.97 16.23
N LYS A 109 -11.96 -1.97 17.18
CA LYS A 109 -12.62 -0.75 17.66
C LYS A 109 -11.72 0.16 18.52
N TYR A 110 -10.57 -0.33 18.96
CA TYR A 110 -9.59 0.46 19.72
C TYR A 110 -8.68 1.24 18.77
N SER A 111 -8.39 2.47 19.17
CA SER A 111 -7.73 3.46 18.30
C SER A 111 -6.20 3.41 18.31
N ASP A 112 -5.59 2.43 18.96
CA ASP A 112 -4.12 2.32 19.08
C ASP A 112 -3.58 0.89 18.94
N ASP A 113 -4.44 -0.07 18.58
CA ASP A 113 -4.06 -1.48 18.51
C ASP A 113 -3.00 -1.75 17.42
N LEU A 114 -3.17 -1.17 16.21
CA LEU A 114 -2.19 -1.28 15.14
C LEU A 114 -0.89 -0.56 15.50
N TYR A 115 -1.00 0.66 16.04
CA TYR A 115 0.18 1.43 16.45
C TYR A 115 1.04 0.64 17.41
N ARG A 116 0.46 0.09 18.49
CA ARG A 116 1.19 -0.75 19.45
C ARG A 116 1.84 -1.96 18.79
N TYR A 117 1.13 -2.61 17.88
CA TYR A 117 1.68 -3.74 17.14
C TYR A 117 2.89 -3.33 16.30
N LEU A 118 2.81 -2.24 15.55
CA LEU A 118 3.92 -1.75 14.73
C LEU A 118 5.11 -1.29 15.57
N LYS A 119 4.85 -0.66 16.73
CA LYS A 119 5.89 -0.32 17.71
C LYS A 119 6.60 -1.56 18.26
N SER A 120 5.87 -2.62 18.56
CA SER A 120 6.46 -3.89 19.02
C SER A 120 7.36 -4.55 17.96
N LYS A 121 7.19 -4.21 16.68
CA LYS A 121 8.05 -4.61 15.57
C LYS A 121 9.27 -3.70 15.38
N GLY A 122 9.40 -2.64 16.17
CA GLY A 122 10.52 -1.72 16.13
C GLY A 122 10.38 -0.55 15.14
N TYR A 123 9.22 -0.36 14.51
CA TYR A 123 9.03 0.76 13.61
C TYR A 123 8.93 2.09 14.35
N LYS A 124 9.50 3.15 13.77
CA LYS A 124 9.49 4.50 14.32
C LYS A 124 8.18 5.21 14.01
N ASP A 125 7.75 6.12 14.90
CA ASP A 125 6.49 6.85 14.79
C ASP A 125 6.38 7.66 13.51
N ASP A 126 7.46 8.35 13.13
CA ASP A 126 7.53 9.14 11.90
C ASP A 126 7.34 8.29 10.65
N MET A 127 7.88 7.06 10.63
CA MET A 127 7.71 6.13 9.50
C MET A 127 6.31 5.55 9.45
N ILE A 128 5.70 5.22 10.60
CA ILE A 128 4.31 4.74 10.66
C ILE A 128 3.35 5.86 10.21
N ALA A 129 3.62 7.11 10.60
CA ALA A 129 2.87 8.29 10.17
C ALA A 129 3.03 8.54 8.66
N LYS A 130 4.26 8.45 8.12
CA LYS A 130 4.54 8.54 6.67
C LYS A 130 3.87 7.44 5.86
N ALA A 131 3.65 6.26 6.45
CA ALA A 131 2.86 5.18 5.81
C ALA A 131 1.35 5.49 5.79
N GLY A 132 0.90 6.56 6.45
CA GLY A 132 -0.51 6.97 6.49
C GLY A 132 -1.40 6.09 7.36
N LEU A 133 -0.83 5.38 8.34
CA LEU A 133 -1.55 4.43 9.20
C LEU A 133 -2.00 5.04 10.52
N ILE A 134 -1.27 6.05 11.00
CA ILE A 134 -1.59 6.76 12.23
C ILE A 134 -1.76 8.26 11.99
N SER A 135 -2.40 8.92 12.92
CA SER A 135 -2.41 10.37 13.08
C SER A 135 -1.76 10.73 14.40
N ILE A 136 -1.02 11.82 14.40
CA ILE A 136 -0.38 12.38 15.60
C ILE A 136 -1.08 13.71 15.86
N ASP A 137 -1.69 13.82 17.01
CA ASP A 137 -2.43 15.00 17.46
C ASP A 137 -1.84 15.50 18.77
N GLU A 138 -1.62 16.82 18.91
CA GLU A 138 -1.01 17.40 20.11
C GLU A 138 -1.84 17.18 21.38
N LYS A 139 -3.17 17.08 21.23
CA LYS A 139 -4.09 16.94 22.36
C LYS A 139 -4.45 15.48 22.67
N ASN A 140 -4.59 14.68 21.62
CA ASN A 140 -5.10 13.30 21.70
C ASN A 140 -3.99 12.24 21.58
N GLY A 141 -2.74 12.67 21.35
CA GLY A 141 -1.62 11.76 21.16
C GLY A 141 -1.65 11.03 19.82
N VAL A 142 -1.14 9.81 19.81
CA VAL A 142 -1.04 8.98 18.59
C VAL A 142 -2.23 8.03 18.53
N TYR A 143 -2.90 7.97 17.39
CA TYR A 143 -4.02 7.04 17.16
C TYR A 143 -4.04 6.47 15.76
N ASP A 144 -4.60 5.26 15.63
CA ASP A 144 -4.76 4.56 14.36
C ASP A 144 -5.74 5.33 13.46
N LYS A 145 -5.38 5.57 12.22
CA LYS A 145 -6.25 6.22 11.25
C LYS A 145 -7.45 5.34 10.87
N PHE A 146 -7.24 4.04 10.82
CA PHE A 146 -8.27 3.06 10.53
C PHE A 146 -8.61 2.29 11.83
N TRP A 147 -9.71 2.63 12.45
CA TRP A 147 -10.25 1.89 13.60
C TRP A 147 -11.71 1.53 13.36
N ASN A 148 -12.14 0.40 13.88
CA ASN A 148 -13.48 -0.17 13.69
C ASN A 148 -13.90 -0.24 12.21
N ARG A 149 -13.05 -0.82 11.36
CA ARG A 149 -13.25 -0.88 9.92
C ARG A 149 -12.94 -2.26 9.37
N VAL A 150 -13.73 -2.71 8.38
CA VAL A 150 -13.27 -3.74 7.47
C VAL A 150 -12.28 -3.12 6.52
N MET A 151 -11.17 -3.84 6.25
CA MET A 151 -9.99 -3.32 5.58
C MET A 151 -9.77 -3.99 4.23
N PHE A 152 -9.39 -3.18 3.26
CA PHE A 152 -9.10 -3.55 1.89
C PHE A 152 -7.69 -3.09 1.56
N PRO A 153 -6.68 -3.99 1.58
CA PRO A 153 -5.33 -3.63 1.16
C PRO A 153 -5.33 -3.21 -0.31
N ILE A 154 -4.70 -2.09 -0.62
CA ILE A 154 -4.48 -1.63 -1.98
C ILE A 154 -3.08 -2.09 -2.37
N MET A 155 -2.98 -2.83 -3.47
CA MET A 155 -1.73 -3.41 -3.95
C MET A 155 -1.32 -2.78 -5.28
N ASP A 156 -0.02 -2.58 -5.47
CA ASP A 156 0.53 -2.24 -6.77
C ASP A 156 0.56 -3.46 -7.69
N VAL A 157 0.99 -3.28 -8.94
CA VAL A 157 1.07 -4.33 -9.96
C VAL A 157 1.99 -5.50 -9.56
N ASN A 158 2.90 -5.29 -8.63
CA ASN A 158 3.80 -6.32 -8.08
C ASN A 158 3.25 -6.96 -6.80
N SER A 159 1.97 -6.75 -6.49
CA SER A 159 1.30 -7.27 -5.28
C SER A 159 1.91 -6.78 -3.96
N ARG A 160 2.62 -5.63 -3.97
CA ARG A 160 3.11 -4.98 -2.75
C ARG A 160 1.98 -4.11 -2.18
N VAL A 161 1.75 -4.15 -0.88
CA VAL A 161 0.71 -3.34 -0.23
C VAL A 161 1.20 -1.90 -0.12
N ILE A 162 0.54 -0.99 -0.83
CA ILE A 162 0.90 0.43 -0.92
C ILE A 162 -0.02 1.34 -0.12
N GLY A 163 -1.20 0.86 0.26
CA GLY A 163 -2.18 1.62 1.03
C GLY A 163 -3.38 0.76 1.43
N PHE A 164 -4.41 1.41 1.95
CA PHE A 164 -5.61 0.75 2.44
C PHE A 164 -6.86 1.56 2.13
N GLY A 165 -7.95 0.86 1.83
CA GLY A 165 -9.30 1.34 1.98
C GLY A 165 -9.94 0.75 3.22
N GLY A 166 -10.78 1.50 3.92
CA GLY A 166 -11.49 1.03 5.10
C GLY A 166 -12.96 1.47 5.10
N ARG A 167 -13.87 0.53 5.35
CA ARG A 167 -15.29 0.84 5.55
C ARG A 167 -15.62 0.67 7.03
N VAL A 168 -16.15 1.73 7.65
CA VAL A 168 -16.48 1.71 9.08
C VAL A 168 -17.61 0.71 9.40
N MET A 169 -17.48 0.06 10.54
CA MET A 169 -18.54 -0.77 11.12
C MET A 169 -19.40 0.11 12.04
N GLY A 170 -20.71 0.21 11.74
CA GLY A 170 -21.64 1.13 12.41
C GLY A 170 -21.75 2.47 11.67
N ASP A 171 -22.14 3.53 12.41
CA ASP A 171 -22.60 4.81 11.86
C ASP A 171 -21.55 5.93 11.92
N ALA A 172 -20.32 5.63 12.34
CA ALA A 172 -19.24 6.62 12.38
C ALA A 172 -18.91 7.16 10.98
N LYS A 173 -18.47 8.41 10.92
CA LYS A 173 -18.06 9.08 9.66
C LYS A 173 -16.54 9.25 9.64
N PRO A 174 -15.92 9.22 8.45
CA PRO A 174 -16.52 8.94 7.14
C PRO A 174 -16.81 7.44 6.97
N LYS A 175 -17.87 7.11 6.22
CA LYS A 175 -18.27 5.71 5.93
C LYS A 175 -17.14 4.94 5.24
N TYR A 176 -16.49 5.55 4.27
CA TYR A 176 -15.31 5.04 3.59
C TYR A 176 -14.12 5.97 3.82
N LEU A 177 -12.98 5.39 4.08
CA LEU A 177 -11.73 6.09 4.28
C LEU A 177 -10.63 5.38 3.48
N ASN A 178 -9.85 6.14 2.72
CA ASN A 178 -8.66 5.63 2.04
C ASN A 178 -7.40 6.20 2.69
N SER A 179 -6.29 5.50 2.50
CA SER A 179 -4.96 6.04 2.82
C SER A 179 -4.76 7.41 2.17
N PRO A 180 -4.06 8.33 2.83
CA PRO A 180 -3.60 9.56 2.19
C PRO A 180 -2.61 9.23 1.07
N GLU A 181 -2.31 10.22 0.23
CA GLU A 181 -1.14 10.15 -0.66
C GLU A 181 0.14 9.97 0.15
N THR A 182 1.01 9.07 -0.29
CA THR A 182 2.29 8.79 0.35
C THR A 182 3.38 8.61 -0.72
N MET A 183 4.62 8.46 -0.32
CA MET A 183 5.71 8.15 -1.25
C MET A 183 5.48 6.87 -2.07
N ILE A 184 4.67 5.94 -1.56
CA ILE A 184 4.39 4.64 -2.20
C ILE A 184 2.97 4.50 -2.73
N PHE A 185 2.08 5.48 -2.50
CA PHE A 185 0.68 5.43 -2.90
C PHE A 185 0.21 6.74 -3.52
N ASP A 186 -0.17 6.66 -4.79
CA ASP A 186 -0.84 7.72 -5.55
C ASP A 186 -2.18 7.17 -6.03
N LYS A 187 -3.29 7.75 -5.57
CA LYS A 187 -4.65 7.30 -5.90
C LYS A 187 -4.96 7.39 -7.39
N SER A 188 -4.41 8.38 -8.07
CA SER A 188 -4.67 8.62 -9.48
C SER A 188 -4.01 7.57 -10.40
N ARG A 189 -2.98 6.89 -9.90
CA ARG A 189 -2.17 5.92 -10.65
C ARG A 189 -2.41 4.46 -10.28
N ASN A 190 -3.27 4.20 -9.30
CA ASN A 190 -3.47 2.84 -8.80
C ASN A 190 -4.93 2.40 -8.93
N LEU A 191 -5.17 1.41 -9.77
CA LEU A 191 -6.46 0.74 -9.89
C LEU A 191 -6.51 -0.45 -8.93
N TYR A 192 -7.54 -0.50 -8.07
CA TYR A 192 -7.71 -1.58 -7.11
C TYR A 192 -7.86 -2.94 -7.82
N GLY A 193 -7.03 -3.90 -7.41
CA GLY A 193 -7.08 -5.27 -7.95
C GLY A 193 -6.37 -5.46 -9.29
N LEU A 194 -5.69 -4.44 -9.85
CA LEU A 194 -5.00 -4.55 -11.13
C LEU A 194 -3.95 -5.67 -11.15
N ASN A 195 -3.25 -5.90 -10.04
CA ASN A 195 -2.30 -6.99 -9.88
C ASN A 195 -2.90 -8.39 -10.09
N ARG A 196 -4.22 -8.52 -10.04
CA ARG A 196 -4.96 -9.79 -10.21
C ARG A 196 -5.64 -9.91 -11.57
N ALA A 197 -5.69 -8.84 -12.35
CA ALA A 197 -6.28 -8.78 -13.68
C ALA A 197 -5.28 -9.14 -14.81
N ARG A 198 -4.04 -9.43 -14.45
CA ARG A 198 -2.98 -9.86 -15.37
C ARG A 198 -2.94 -11.35 -15.58
#